data_993ba48cb11bfeeec0b8665a5581dca1
#
_entry.id   993ba48cb11bfeeec0b8665a5581dca1
#
_cell.length_a   1.000
_cell.length_b   1.000
_cell.length_c   1.000
_cell.angle_alpha   90.00
_cell.angle_beta   90.00
_cell.angle_gamma   90.00
#
_symmetry.space_group_name_H-M   'P 1'
#
loop_
_entity.id
_entity.type
_entity.pdbx_description
1 polymer ?
#
loop_
_entity_poly.entity_id
_entity_poly.type
_entity_poly.pdbx_seq_one_letter_code
_entity_poly.pdbx_strand_id
1 'polypeptide(L)' 'MKEYECVQLNHHRDIGPEIARYQKNGWHLHTYQAAGIGSVSSSGVNHYLLFEREKTG' A
#
# COMPACT_ATOMS: atom_id res chain seq x y z
N MET A 1 -17.42 2.43 -11.87
CA MET A 1 -16.01 2.63 -12.26
C MET A 1 -15.16 2.60 -11.01
N LYS A 2 -13.99 1.97 -11.10
CA LYS A 2 -13.10 1.87 -9.94
C LYS A 2 -12.02 2.92 -10.00
N GLU A 3 -11.61 3.39 -8.85
CA GLU A 3 -10.44 4.26 -8.75
C GLU A 3 -9.39 3.58 -7.89
N TYR A 4 -8.14 3.94 -8.13
CA TYR A 4 -7.01 3.27 -7.50
C TYR A 4 -6.05 4.30 -6.92
N GLU A 5 -5.38 3.91 -5.85
CA GLU A 5 -4.35 4.75 -5.26
C GLU A 5 -3.20 3.87 -4.80
N CYS A 6 -1.97 4.28 -5.14
CA CYS A 6 -0.78 3.53 -4.78
C CYS A 6 -0.03 4.27 -3.69
N VAL A 7 0.37 3.54 -2.66
CA VAL A 7 1.09 4.10 -1.52
C VAL A 7 2.40 3.39 -1.36
N GLN A 8 3.47 4.14 -1.17
CA GLN A 8 4.79 3.60 -0.92
C GLN A 8 5.15 3.78 0.55
N LEU A 9 5.58 2.70 1.18
CA LEU A 9 6.01 2.72 2.57
C LEU A 9 7.41 2.14 2.67
N ASN A 10 8.21 2.67 3.56
CA ASN A 10 9.57 2.22 3.75
C ASN A 10 9.72 1.25 4.90
N HIS A 11 8.71 1.09 5.72
CA HIS A 11 8.81 0.29 6.91
C HIS A 11 7.63 -0.65 7.03
N HIS A 12 7.92 -1.92 7.26
CA HIS A 12 6.85 -2.92 7.30
C HIS A 12 5.86 -2.68 8.42
N ARG A 13 6.28 -2.04 9.50
CA ARG A 13 5.37 -1.81 10.62
C ARG A 13 4.28 -0.80 10.28
N ASP A 14 4.47 -0.03 9.22
CA ASP A 14 3.49 0.97 8.82
C ASP A 14 2.40 0.39 7.91
N ILE A 15 2.58 -0.83 7.45
CA ILE A 15 1.65 -1.43 6.48
C ILE A 15 0.26 -1.62 7.08
N GLY A 16 0.19 -2.25 8.26
CA GLY A 16 -1.09 -2.51 8.88
C GLY A 16 -1.88 -1.25 9.18
N PRO A 17 -1.28 -0.27 9.87
CA PRO A 17 -1.98 0.99 10.13
C PRO A 17 -2.42 1.72 8.88
N GLU A 18 -1.62 1.66 7.82
CA GLU A 18 -1.97 2.32 6.58
C GLU A 18 -3.16 1.66 5.92
N ILE A 19 -3.19 0.33 5.92
CA ILE A 19 -4.33 -0.40 5.39
C ILE A 19 -5.60 -0.04 6.15
N ALA A 20 -5.50 -0.01 7.49
CA ALA A 20 -6.65 0.30 8.32
C ALA A 20 -7.16 1.72 8.04
N ARG A 21 -6.24 2.66 7.84
CA ARG A 21 -6.62 4.03 7.56
C ARG A 21 -7.39 4.13 6.24
N TYR A 22 -6.93 3.43 5.22
CA TYR A 22 -7.60 3.44 3.93
C TYR A 22 -8.95 2.74 3.99
N GLN A 23 -9.04 1.65 4.75
CA GLN A 23 -10.30 0.93 4.91
C GLN A 23 -11.38 1.80 5.54
N LYS A 24 -11.00 2.67 6.46
CA LYS A 24 -11.95 3.58 7.07
C LYS A 24 -12.56 4.55 6.06
N ASN A 25 -11.85 4.78 4.95
CA ASN A 25 -12.31 5.69 3.92
C ASN A 25 -12.89 4.96 2.72
N GLY A 26 -13.23 3.69 2.90
CA GLY A 26 -13.89 2.92 1.85
C GLY A 26 -12.96 2.28 0.84
N TRP A 27 -11.68 2.34 1.07
CA TRP A 27 -10.71 1.72 0.18
C TRP A 27 -10.48 0.27 0.58
N HIS A 28 -10.14 -0.56 -0.40
CA HIS A 28 -9.77 -1.95 -0.17
C HIS A 28 -8.40 -2.21 -0.75
N LEU A 29 -7.62 -2.99 -0.05
CA LEU A 29 -6.30 -3.37 -0.55
C LEU A 29 -6.47 -4.32 -1.71
N HIS A 30 -5.97 -3.91 -2.88
CA HIS A 30 -6.05 -4.73 -4.09
C HIS A 30 -4.80 -5.58 -4.21
N THR A 31 -3.63 -4.98 -4.03
CA THR A 31 -2.37 -5.68 -4.24
C THR A 31 -1.32 -5.12 -3.30
N TYR A 32 -0.46 -6.00 -2.83
CA TYR A 32 0.71 -5.62 -2.06
C TYR A 32 1.94 -6.20 -2.76
N GLN A 33 2.98 -5.37 -2.87
CA GLN A 33 4.23 -5.82 -3.45
C GLN A 33 5.38 -5.18 -2.71
N ALA A 34 6.41 -5.97 -2.46
CA ALA A 34 7.64 -5.48 -1.84
C ALA A 34 8.74 -5.52 -2.86
N ALA A 35 9.55 -4.47 -2.91
CA ALA A 35 10.68 -4.41 -3.81
C ALA A 35 11.90 -3.99 -3.03
N GLY A 36 12.93 -4.81 -3.08
CA GLY A 36 14.18 -4.52 -2.42
C GLY A 36 15.16 -3.96 -3.42
N ILE A 37 15.91 -2.98 -2.99
CA ILE A 37 16.94 -2.41 -3.83
C ILE A 37 18.28 -2.89 -3.30
N GLY A 38 19.04 -3.57 -4.11
CA GLY A 38 20.34 -4.02 -3.69
C GLY A 38 20.16 -4.99 -2.60
N SER A 39 20.04 -5.73 -2.28
CA SER A 39 19.98 -6.89 -1.52
C SER A 39 20.61 -6.85 -0.16
N VAL A 40 21.25 -5.82 0.19
CA VAL A 40 22.15 -5.94 1.29
C VAL A 40 21.60 -5.44 2.58
N SER A 41 20.69 -4.52 2.52
CA SER A 41 20.23 -3.86 3.73
C SER A 41 18.73 -4.01 3.86
N SER A 42 18.29 -4.35 5.04
CA SER A 42 16.87 -4.45 5.30
C SER A 42 16.20 -3.10 5.17
N SER A 43 16.95 -2.03 5.28
CA SER A 43 16.38 -0.70 5.15
C SER A 43 16.14 -0.32 3.70
N GLY A 44 16.54 -1.17 2.77
CA GLY A 44 16.35 -0.88 1.35
C GLY A 44 15.07 -1.46 0.78
N VAL A 45 14.19 -1.98 1.59
CA VAL A 45 12.97 -2.58 1.07
C VAL A 45 11.85 -1.56 1.09
N ASN A 46 11.22 -1.39 -0.07
CA ASN A 46 10.05 -0.55 -0.19
C ASN A 46 8.82 -1.40 -0.33
N HIS A 47 7.74 -0.95 0.27
CA HIS A 47 6.48 -1.67 0.23
C HIS A 47 5.48 -0.82 -0.55
N TYR A 48 4.79 -1.45 -1.47
CA TYR A 48 3.81 -0.76 -2.31
C TYR A 48 2.44 -1.37 -2.07
N LEU A 49 1.49 -0.51 -1.74
CA LEU A 49 0.12 -0.92 -1.51
C LEU A 49 -0.75 -0.28 -2.58
N LEU A 50 -1.48 -1.10 -3.31
CA LEU A 50 -2.42 -0.59 -4.30
C LEU A 50 -3.82 -0.76 -3.73
N PHE A 51 -4.51 0.35 -3.55
CA PHE A 51 -5.86 0.34 -3.03
C PHE A 51 -6.86 0.63 -4.14
N GLU A 52 -8.04 0.06 -4.00
CA GLU A 52 -9.12 0.32 -4.93
C GLU A 52 -10.39 0.63 -4.17
N ARG A 53 -11.26 1.39 -4.82
CA ARG A 53 -12.61 1.58 -4.30
C ARG A 53 -13.52 1.93 -5.44
N GLU A 54 -14.84 1.74 -5.22
CA GLU A 54 -15.82 2.08 -6.24
C GLU A 54 -15.97 3.60 -6.27
N LYS A 55 -15.86 4.16 -7.44
CA LYS A 55 -16.04 5.59 -7.62
C LYS A 55 -17.49 5.86 -7.88
N THR A 56 -18.13 6.60 -6.98
CA THR A 56 -19.51 6.96 -7.12
C THR A 56 -19.64 8.38 -7.65
N GLY A 57 -20.46 8.53 -8.59
CA GLY A 57 -20.78 9.83 -9.13
C GLY A 57 -19.98 10.24 -10.28
#